data_d4a245c4ce9cf7f89285ad69d6b62828
#
_entry.id   d4a245c4ce9cf7f89285ad69d6b62828
#
_cell.length_a   1.000
_cell.length_b   1.000
_cell.length_c   1.000
_cell.angle_alpha   90.00
_cell.angle_beta   90.00
_cell.angle_gamma   90.00
#
_symmetry.space_group_name_H-M   'P 1'
#
loop_
_entity.id
_entity.type
_entity.pdbx_description
1 polymer ?
#
loop_
_entity_poly.entity_id
_entity_poly.type
_entity_poly.pdbx_seq_one_letter_code
_entity_poly.pdbx_strand_id
1 'polypeptide(L)'
;MWPLAIPSAKLGVGAVVTSLDIQKSVQHGTDAGTRTLERTYVLDTSVLLSDPGALFRFAEHAVVLPVIVIAELEAKRHDPEIGFFARKALRTLDDLRVEHERLDFPIPVGDDGGSLRVELNHSNTSVLPNGLQLNDNDTRILAVALNLANEGLDVTVVSKDLPLRVKAASIGLAAEEYRAELAVDSGWTGMADVTLSAREIDDLYEQDYLETRMVADLPINTGVVVHSDRGSALARVIRKGELRVVRGDRELFGLHGRSAEQRLAIDMLLDPEIGILSLGGSAGTGKSALALCAGLEAVLERQQHKKIMVFRPLYAVGGQELGYLPGDAGEKMNPWGQAVFDTLGSVVSDNVLNEVVERGILEVL
;
A
#
# COMPACT_ATOMS: atom_id res chain seq x y z
N MET A 1 -6.29 38.10 -9.02
CA MET A 1 -4.85 37.93 -9.34
C MET A 1 -4.10 37.68 -8.04
N TRP A 2 -3.98 36.42 -7.66
CA TRP A 2 -3.28 36.01 -6.44
C TRP A 2 -2.33 34.86 -6.80
N PRO A 3 -1.03 34.97 -6.58
CA PRO A 3 -0.12 33.86 -6.80
C PRO A 3 -0.16 32.96 -5.59
N LEU A 4 -0.84 31.81 -5.70
CA LEU A 4 -0.66 30.69 -4.76
C LEU A 4 0.76 30.14 -4.93
N ALA A 5 1.66 30.57 -4.07
CA ALA A 5 2.97 29.96 -3.92
C ALA A 5 2.77 28.60 -3.20
N ILE A 6 2.79 27.51 -3.96
CA ILE A 6 2.89 26.16 -3.40
C ILE A 6 4.36 25.95 -3.00
N PRO A 7 4.66 25.58 -1.74
CA PRO A 7 6.04 25.25 -1.35
C PRO A 7 6.56 24.08 -2.21
N SER A 8 7.82 24.09 -2.55
CA SER A 8 8.51 23.02 -3.29
C SER A 8 8.72 21.79 -2.38
N ALA A 9 7.64 21.03 -2.15
CA ALA A 9 7.74 19.73 -1.53
C ALA A 9 7.88 18.67 -2.63
N LYS A 10 8.83 17.76 -2.48
CA LYS A 10 9.09 16.68 -3.45
C LYS A 10 7.85 15.78 -3.60
N LEU A 11 7.40 15.59 -4.82
CA LEU A 11 6.39 14.62 -5.22
C LEU A 11 7.12 13.31 -5.54
N GLY A 12 6.74 12.21 -4.90
CA GLY A 12 7.19 10.89 -5.33
C GLY A 12 6.23 10.35 -6.38
N VAL A 13 6.72 9.98 -7.55
CA VAL A 13 5.95 9.29 -8.59
C VAL A 13 6.41 7.84 -8.61
N GLY A 14 5.59 6.94 -8.09
CA GLY A 14 5.86 5.50 -8.09
C GLY A 14 5.06 4.81 -9.19
N ALA A 15 5.73 4.16 -10.14
CA ALA A 15 5.09 3.20 -11.01
C ALA A 15 4.93 1.89 -10.23
N VAL A 16 3.71 1.37 -10.14
CA VAL A 16 3.48 0.03 -9.57
C VAL A 16 3.99 -0.99 -10.61
N VAL A 17 5.19 -1.51 -10.37
CA VAL A 17 5.67 -2.71 -11.05
C VAL A 17 4.96 -3.89 -10.38
N THR A 18 4.15 -4.62 -11.12
CA THR A 18 3.62 -5.91 -10.70
C THR A 18 4.80 -6.81 -10.34
N SER A 19 4.80 -7.29 -9.10
CA SER A 19 5.82 -8.16 -8.54
C SER A 19 5.86 -9.50 -9.28
N LEU A 20 6.79 -9.66 -10.21
CA LEU A 20 7.15 -10.96 -10.77
C LEU A 20 8.66 -11.17 -11.05
N ASP A 21 9.54 -10.22 -10.72
CA ASP A 21 10.99 -10.40 -10.95
C ASP A 21 11.89 -9.67 -9.95
N ILE A 22 11.66 -9.84 -8.64
CA ILE A 22 12.66 -9.50 -7.63
C ILE A 22 12.99 -10.75 -6.80
N GLN A 23 13.61 -11.72 -7.44
CA GLN A 23 14.40 -12.74 -6.79
C GLN A 23 15.53 -13.14 -7.73
N LYS A 24 16.69 -12.49 -7.59
CA LYS A 24 18.03 -13.03 -7.85
C LYS A 24 19.05 -11.89 -7.87
N SER A 25 19.52 -11.46 -6.71
CA SER A 25 20.89 -10.99 -6.52
C SER A 25 21.16 -10.73 -5.03
N VAL A 26 21.31 -11.79 -4.25
CA VAL A 26 22.13 -11.73 -3.03
C VAL A 26 23.26 -12.71 -3.26
N GLN A 27 24.45 -12.16 -3.36
CA GLN A 27 25.69 -12.90 -3.55
C GLN A 27 26.01 -13.76 -2.34
N HIS A 28 26.48 -14.96 -2.64
CA HIS A 28 27.13 -15.87 -1.72
C HIS A 28 28.22 -15.20 -0.91
N GLY A 29 27.97 -15.09 0.39
CA GLY A 29 28.99 -14.96 1.42
C GLY A 29 28.89 -16.21 2.28
N THR A 30 29.83 -17.12 2.09
CA THR A 30 30.05 -18.26 2.98
C THR A 30 30.45 -17.76 4.35
N ASP A 31 29.56 -17.95 5.34
CA ASP A 31 30.03 -18.07 6.72
C ASP A 31 29.24 -19.14 7.48
N ALA A 32 29.93 -19.94 8.24
CA ALA A 32 29.48 -21.16 8.84
C ALA A 32 28.69 -20.90 10.11
N GLY A 33 27.45 -21.44 10.18
CA GLY A 33 26.89 -21.96 11.43
C GLY A 33 26.32 -20.98 12.42
N THR A 34 25.24 -20.25 12.06
CA THR A 34 24.24 -19.85 13.04
C THR A 34 22.92 -20.45 12.60
N ARG A 35 22.53 -21.61 13.17
CA ARG A 35 21.13 -22.06 13.11
C ARG A 35 20.32 -20.93 13.71
N THR A 36 19.60 -20.17 12.89
CA THR A 36 18.51 -19.32 13.35
C THR A 36 17.56 -20.23 14.11
N LEU A 37 17.40 -19.98 15.43
CA LEU A 37 16.46 -20.72 16.24
C LEU A 37 15.07 -20.50 15.65
N GLU A 38 14.39 -21.59 15.31
CA GLU A 38 13.02 -21.56 14.80
C GLU A 38 12.13 -20.88 15.85
N ARG A 39 11.55 -19.72 15.52
CA ARG A 39 10.61 -19.01 16.39
C ARG A 39 9.19 -19.52 16.17
N THR A 40 8.38 -19.41 17.21
CA THR A 40 6.96 -19.72 17.15
C THR A 40 6.14 -18.44 17.29
N TYR A 41 5.44 -18.07 16.23
CA TYR A 41 4.59 -16.88 16.20
C TYR A 41 3.14 -17.27 16.45
N VAL A 42 2.56 -16.75 17.54
CA VAL A 42 1.14 -16.91 17.87
C VAL A 42 0.39 -15.69 17.35
N LEU A 43 -0.51 -15.90 16.38
CA LEU A 43 -1.21 -14.80 15.69
C LEU A 43 -2.56 -14.50 16.38
N ASP A 44 -2.80 -13.21 16.52
CA ASP A 44 -4.09 -12.63 16.92
C ASP A 44 -5.00 -12.40 15.70
N THR A 45 -6.29 -12.31 15.94
CA THR A 45 -7.34 -12.06 14.94
C THR A 45 -7.10 -10.78 14.16
N SER A 46 -6.63 -9.71 14.81
CA SER A 46 -6.36 -8.41 14.17
C SER A 46 -5.34 -8.50 13.03
N VAL A 47 -4.42 -9.46 13.09
CA VAL A 47 -3.43 -9.73 12.04
C VAL A 47 -4.13 -10.19 10.77
N LEU A 48 -5.00 -11.21 10.87
CA LEU A 48 -5.70 -11.77 9.71
C LEU A 48 -6.81 -10.86 9.18
N LEU A 49 -7.36 -9.99 10.01
CA LEU A 49 -8.30 -8.95 9.60
C LEU A 49 -7.62 -7.81 8.85
N SER A 50 -6.32 -7.57 9.08
CA SER A 50 -5.55 -6.58 8.33
C SER A 50 -4.90 -7.18 7.08
N ASP A 51 -4.41 -8.42 7.18
CA ASP A 51 -3.77 -9.14 6.08
C ASP A 51 -4.13 -10.64 6.14
N PRO A 52 -5.13 -11.09 5.37
CA PRO A 52 -5.47 -12.51 5.27
C PRO A 52 -4.33 -13.41 4.77
N GLY A 53 -3.33 -12.84 4.10
CA GLY A 53 -2.12 -13.52 3.64
C GLY A 53 -1.01 -13.63 4.68
N ALA A 54 -1.20 -13.10 5.87
CA ALA A 54 -0.19 -13.12 6.95
C ALA A 54 0.29 -14.54 7.29
N LEU A 55 -0.56 -15.56 7.13
CA LEU A 55 -0.22 -16.96 7.39
C LEU A 55 1.04 -17.45 6.63
N PHE A 56 1.40 -16.80 5.52
CA PHE A 56 2.51 -17.17 4.63
C PHE A 56 3.72 -16.24 4.74
N ARG A 57 3.76 -15.33 5.73
CA ARG A 57 4.76 -14.24 5.78
C ARG A 57 5.80 -14.37 6.89
N PHE A 58 5.91 -15.54 7.50
CA PHE A 58 6.82 -15.76 8.63
C PHE A 58 8.05 -16.61 8.26
N ALA A 59 8.40 -16.64 6.97
CA ALA A 59 9.57 -17.33 6.42
C ALA A 59 9.71 -18.77 6.97
N GLU A 60 10.89 -19.13 7.51
CA GLU A 60 11.20 -20.46 8.05
C GLU A 60 10.59 -20.76 9.42
N HIS A 61 9.76 -19.89 9.97
CA HIS A 61 9.27 -19.98 11.32
C HIS A 61 7.93 -20.69 11.45
N ALA A 62 7.61 -21.12 12.68
CA ALA A 62 6.33 -21.77 13.00
C ALA A 62 5.25 -20.72 13.29
N VAL A 63 4.12 -20.83 12.60
CA VAL A 63 2.91 -20.05 12.86
C VAL A 63 1.91 -20.90 13.61
N VAL A 64 1.42 -20.40 14.74
CA VAL A 64 0.38 -21.01 15.55
C VAL A 64 -0.85 -20.13 15.56
N LEU A 65 -1.95 -20.67 15.12
CA LEU A 65 -3.24 -20.01 15.11
C LEU A 65 -4.14 -20.60 16.21
N PRO A 66 -4.37 -19.88 17.33
CA PRO A 66 -5.31 -20.33 18.35
C PRO A 66 -6.71 -20.53 17.77
N VAL A 67 -7.41 -21.61 18.12
CA VAL A 67 -8.75 -21.90 17.59
C VAL A 67 -9.75 -20.76 17.84
N ILE A 68 -9.56 -19.98 18.89
CA ILE A 68 -10.41 -18.83 19.19
C ILE A 68 -10.37 -17.77 18.10
N VAL A 69 -9.25 -17.61 17.40
CA VAL A 69 -9.10 -16.68 16.26
C VAL A 69 -10.05 -17.07 15.12
N ILE A 70 -10.23 -18.37 14.87
CA ILE A 70 -11.17 -18.85 13.85
C ILE A 70 -12.61 -18.48 14.24
N ALA A 71 -12.98 -18.64 15.51
CA ALA A 71 -14.30 -18.26 16.00
C ALA A 71 -14.55 -16.74 15.89
N GLU A 72 -13.54 -15.93 16.15
CA GLU A 72 -13.62 -14.48 15.99
C GLU A 72 -13.74 -14.05 14.52
N LEU A 73 -12.99 -14.66 13.62
CA LEU A 73 -13.12 -14.43 12.18
C LEU A 73 -14.54 -14.78 11.69
N GLU A 74 -15.10 -15.91 12.17
CA GLU A 74 -16.46 -16.31 11.84
C GLU A 74 -17.49 -15.29 12.34
N ALA A 75 -17.36 -14.77 13.56
CA ALA A 75 -18.24 -13.76 14.11
C ALA A 75 -18.19 -12.44 13.31
N LYS A 76 -17.04 -12.12 12.70
CA LYS A 76 -16.82 -10.89 11.93
C LYS A 76 -17.09 -11.03 10.42
N ARG A 77 -17.44 -12.23 9.94
CA ARG A 77 -17.60 -12.49 8.50
C ARG A 77 -18.69 -11.66 7.79
N HIS A 78 -19.67 -11.14 8.54
CA HIS A 78 -20.76 -10.30 8.04
C HIS A 78 -20.58 -8.82 8.33
N ASP A 79 -19.46 -8.43 8.95
CA ASP A 79 -19.15 -7.05 9.23
C ASP A 79 -18.99 -6.27 7.91
N PRO A 80 -19.61 -5.06 7.78
CA PRO A 80 -19.56 -4.28 6.55
C PRO A 80 -18.14 -3.86 6.14
N GLU A 81 -17.26 -3.58 7.10
CA GLU A 81 -15.91 -3.03 6.85
C GLU A 81 -14.84 -4.14 6.76
N ILE A 82 -14.84 -5.03 7.73
CA ILE A 82 -13.78 -6.05 7.86
C ILE A 82 -14.19 -7.45 7.44
N GLY A 83 -15.49 -7.66 7.14
CA GLY A 83 -16.02 -8.98 6.78
C GLY A 83 -15.41 -9.57 5.50
N PHE A 84 -14.94 -8.72 4.57
CA PHE A 84 -14.21 -9.20 3.40
C PHE A 84 -12.92 -9.93 3.81
N PHE A 85 -12.13 -9.33 4.70
CA PHE A 85 -10.87 -9.90 5.18
C PHE A 85 -11.11 -11.16 6.01
N ALA A 86 -12.13 -11.16 6.89
CA ALA A 86 -12.52 -12.33 7.66
C ALA A 86 -12.89 -13.52 6.75
N ARG A 87 -13.74 -13.30 5.74
CA ARG A 87 -14.11 -14.34 4.75
C ARG A 87 -12.90 -14.82 3.95
N LYS A 88 -11.98 -13.93 3.57
CA LYS A 88 -10.78 -14.31 2.82
C LYS A 88 -9.85 -15.17 3.68
N ALA A 89 -9.60 -14.79 4.93
CA ALA A 89 -8.80 -15.59 5.87
C ALA A 89 -9.41 -16.99 6.12
N LEU A 90 -10.72 -17.05 6.38
CA LEU A 90 -11.42 -18.32 6.56
C LEU A 90 -11.37 -19.22 5.30
N ARG A 91 -11.48 -18.63 4.11
CA ARG A 91 -11.33 -19.38 2.84
C ARG A 91 -9.92 -19.92 2.68
N THR A 92 -8.89 -19.11 2.95
CA THR A 92 -7.50 -19.58 2.91
C THR A 92 -7.27 -20.75 3.87
N LEU A 93 -7.82 -20.69 5.08
CA LEU A 93 -7.73 -21.82 6.04
C LEU A 93 -8.49 -23.06 5.55
N ASP A 94 -9.63 -22.88 4.88
CA ASP A 94 -10.38 -24.01 4.29
C ASP A 94 -9.64 -24.63 3.10
N ASP A 95 -9.01 -23.82 2.25
CA ASP A 95 -8.17 -24.29 1.13
C ASP A 95 -6.99 -25.14 1.67
N LEU A 96 -6.30 -24.65 2.71
CA LEU A 96 -5.24 -25.41 3.38
C LEU A 96 -5.74 -26.71 4.02
N ARG A 97 -6.93 -26.66 4.62
CA ARG A 97 -7.57 -27.87 5.19
C ARG A 97 -7.88 -28.91 4.10
N VAL A 98 -8.33 -28.46 2.93
CA VAL A 98 -8.61 -29.37 1.81
C VAL A 98 -7.33 -29.99 1.28
N GLU A 99 -6.25 -29.22 1.20
CA GLU A 99 -4.95 -29.67 0.69
C GLU A 99 -4.25 -30.64 1.64
N HIS A 100 -4.29 -30.36 2.97
CA HIS A 100 -3.54 -31.10 3.99
C HIS A 100 -4.41 -31.98 4.88
N GLU A 101 -5.73 -32.07 4.64
CA GLU A 101 -6.73 -32.83 5.39
C GLU A 101 -6.93 -32.35 6.85
N ARG A 102 -5.87 -31.95 7.55
CA ARG A 102 -5.87 -31.54 8.97
C ARG A 102 -4.98 -30.33 9.16
N LEU A 103 -5.37 -29.43 10.09
CA LEU A 103 -4.61 -28.24 10.46
C LEU A 103 -4.11 -28.24 11.91
N ASP A 104 -4.45 -29.26 12.70
CA ASP A 104 -4.02 -29.37 14.09
C ASP A 104 -2.59 -29.95 14.26
N PHE A 105 -1.94 -30.29 13.14
CA PHE A 105 -0.52 -30.59 13.03
C PHE A 105 0.18 -29.51 12.17
N PRO A 106 1.49 -29.33 12.36
CA PRO A 106 2.25 -28.41 11.51
C PRO A 106 2.18 -28.83 10.03
N ILE A 107 1.65 -27.95 9.18
CA ILE A 107 1.65 -28.09 7.73
C ILE A 107 2.66 -27.11 7.15
N PRO A 108 3.35 -27.45 6.03
CA PRO A 108 4.27 -26.52 5.38
C PRO A 108 3.50 -25.33 4.77
N VAL A 109 4.03 -24.10 4.95
CA VAL A 109 3.48 -22.89 4.37
C VAL A 109 4.59 -21.99 3.85
N GLY A 110 4.35 -21.34 2.72
CA GLY A 110 5.35 -20.47 2.06
C GLY A 110 6.47 -21.27 1.39
N ASP A 111 7.41 -20.53 0.79
CA ASP A 111 8.52 -21.10 0.02
C ASP A 111 9.79 -21.30 0.87
N ASP A 112 9.84 -20.71 2.06
CA ASP A 112 11.04 -20.65 2.92
C ASP A 112 11.07 -21.75 4.00
N GLY A 113 10.13 -22.70 3.97
CA GLY A 113 10.10 -23.85 4.89
C GLY A 113 9.39 -23.60 6.22
N GLY A 114 8.60 -22.56 6.31
CA GLY A 114 7.74 -22.25 7.45
C GLY A 114 6.63 -23.30 7.66
N SER A 115 6.02 -23.27 8.84
CA SER A 115 4.91 -24.15 9.17
C SER A 115 3.72 -23.39 9.78
N LEU A 116 2.51 -23.93 9.59
CA LEU A 116 1.28 -23.45 10.22
C LEU A 116 0.58 -24.58 10.94
N ARG A 117 0.06 -24.31 12.12
CA ARG A 117 -0.94 -25.21 12.77
C ARG A 117 -2.02 -24.40 13.46
N VAL A 118 -3.21 -24.99 13.54
CA VAL A 118 -4.29 -24.52 14.39
C VAL A 118 -4.16 -25.19 15.76
N GLU A 119 -4.06 -24.38 16.81
CA GLU A 119 -3.86 -24.88 18.16
C GLU A 119 -5.19 -25.06 18.89
N LEU A 120 -5.46 -26.29 19.30
CA LEU A 120 -6.72 -26.70 19.95
C LEU A 120 -6.56 -26.92 21.45
N ASN A 121 -5.35 -27.31 21.94
CA ASN A 121 -5.17 -27.94 23.22
C ASN A 121 -4.50 -27.07 24.30
N HIS A 122 -3.68 -26.12 23.94
CA HIS A 122 -2.93 -25.25 24.87
C HIS A 122 -3.81 -24.14 25.47
N SER A 123 -5.03 -24.47 25.87
CA SER A 123 -6.03 -23.53 26.40
C SER A 123 -6.08 -23.44 27.93
N ASN A 124 -5.12 -24.05 28.63
CA ASN A 124 -5.06 -24.02 30.09
C ASN A 124 -4.81 -22.59 30.60
N THR A 125 -5.83 -21.96 31.16
CA THR A 125 -5.75 -20.60 31.69
C THR A 125 -5.15 -20.49 33.09
N SER A 126 -4.93 -21.62 33.78
CA SER A 126 -4.32 -21.61 35.12
C SER A 126 -2.86 -21.15 35.13
N VAL A 127 -2.20 -21.10 33.98
CA VAL A 127 -0.85 -20.55 33.82
C VAL A 127 -0.82 -19.02 33.85
N LEU A 128 -1.95 -18.37 33.67
CA LEU A 128 -2.07 -16.92 33.63
C LEU A 128 -2.18 -16.32 35.05
N PRO A 129 -1.67 -15.09 35.26
CA PRO A 129 -1.89 -14.37 36.51
C PRO A 129 -3.37 -14.11 36.78
N ASN A 130 -3.79 -14.15 38.04
CA ASN A 130 -5.18 -13.98 38.49
C ASN A 130 -5.82 -12.63 38.09
N GLY A 131 -5.04 -11.66 37.66
CA GLY A 131 -5.53 -10.33 37.25
C GLY A 131 -6.06 -10.29 35.82
N LEU A 132 -5.89 -11.36 35.03
CA LEU A 132 -6.44 -11.42 33.68
C LEU A 132 -7.84 -12.04 33.70
N GLN A 133 -8.80 -11.41 32.98
CA GLN A 133 -10.17 -11.91 32.91
C GLN A 133 -10.25 -13.18 32.06
N LEU A 134 -10.69 -14.29 32.62
CA LEU A 134 -10.73 -15.60 31.96
C LEU A 134 -11.72 -15.71 30.78
N ASN A 135 -12.64 -14.76 30.64
CA ASN A 135 -13.67 -14.76 29.59
C ASN A 135 -13.35 -13.90 28.38
N ASP A 136 -12.19 -13.28 28.36
CA ASP A 136 -11.71 -12.45 27.24
C ASP A 136 -10.97 -13.33 26.21
N ASN A 137 -11.24 -13.13 24.92
CA ASN A 137 -10.60 -13.88 23.85
C ASN A 137 -9.09 -13.62 23.78
N ASP A 138 -8.67 -12.38 24.07
CA ASP A 138 -7.25 -12.02 24.24
C ASP A 138 -6.56 -12.92 25.27
N THR A 139 -7.22 -13.15 26.40
CA THR A 139 -6.71 -14.00 27.47
C THR A 139 -6.53 -15.45 27.01
N ARG A 140 -7.39 -15.94 26.13
CA ARG A 140 -7.25 -17.29 25.55
C ARG A 140 -6.07 -17.37 24.59
N ILE A 141 -5.81 -16.34 23.79
CA ILE A 141 -4.64 -16.25 22.93
C ILE A 141 -3.36 -16.23 23.77
N LEU A 142 -3.34 -15.41 24.83
CA LEU A 142 -2.21 -15.36 25.78
C LEU A 142 -2.00 -16.70 26.51
N ALA A 143 -3.08 -17.44 26.84
CA ALA A 143 -2.96 -18.76 27.45
C ALA A 143 -2.24 -19.74 26.50
N VAL A 144 -2.63 -19.76 25.22
CA VAL A 144 -1.96 -20.60 24.21
C VAL A 144 -0.47 -20.23 24.14
N ALA A 145 -0.14 -18.95 24.00
CA ALA A 145 1.23 -18.50 23.90
C ALA A 145 2.07 -18.86 25.13
N LEU A 146 1.52 -18.66 26.34
CA LEU A 146 2.23 -18.92 27.58
C LEU A 146 2.41 -20.44 27.84
N ASN A 147 1.41 -21.26 27.50
CA ASN A 147 1.57 -22.71 27.60
C ASN A 147 2.68 -23.23 26.66
N LEU A 148 2.73 -22.74 25.41
CA LEU A 148 3.79 -23.10 24.47
C LEU A 148 5.17 -22.61 24.93
N ALA A 149 5.27 -21.41 25.51
CA ALA A 149 6.51 -20.92 26.09
C ALA A 149 6.97 -21.74 27.29
N ASN A 150 6.05 -22.22 28.13
CA ASN A 150 6.35 -23.11 29.25
C ASN A 150 6.83 -24.50 28.80
N GLU A 151 6.54 -24.92 27.58
CA GLU A 151 7.09 -26.13 26.95
C GLU A 151 8.50 -25.90 26.36
N GLY A 152 9.03 -24.69 26.48
CA GLY A 152 10.38 -24.34 26.06
C GLY A 152 10.49 -23.82 24.62
N LEU A 153 9.37 -23.47 23.96
CA LEU A 153 9.40 -22.84 22.66
C LEU A 153 9.73 -21.34 22.77
N ASP A 154 10.44 -20.81 21.77
CA ASP A 154 10.66 -19.35 21.63
C ASP A 154 9.40 -18.72 21.02
N VAL A 155 8.52 -18.22 21.88
CA VAL A 155 7.18 -17.75 21.49
C VAL A 155 7.13 -16.23 21.43
N THR A 156 6.60 -15.71 20.32
CA THR A 156 6.26 -14.31 20.13
C THR A 156 4.78 -14.16 19.76
N VAL A 157 4.05 -13.33 20.50
CA VAL A 157 2.67 -12.98 20.16
C VAL A 157 2.70 -11.86 19.11
N VAL A 158 1.98 -12.03 18.01
CA VAL A 158 1.89 -11.03 16.95
C VAL A 158 0.46 -10.48 16.89
N SER A 159 0.33 -9.17 17.07
CA SER A 159 -0.97 -8.49 17.06
C SER A 159 -0.85 -7.04 16.64
N LYS A 160 -1.91 -6.50 16.02
CA LYS A 160 -2.08 -5.06 15.81
C LYS A 160 -2.68 -4.37 17.03
N ASP A 161 -3.32 -5.12 17.93
CA ASP A 161 -3.90 -4.57 19.14
C ASP A 161 -2.83 -4.26 20.19
N LEU A 162 -2.68 -2.96 20.50
CA LEU A 162 -1.72 -2.49 21.51
C LEU A 162 -2.02 -3.05 22.90
N PRO A 163 -3.26 -3.02 23.43
CA PRO A 163 -3.62 -3.65 24.69
C PRO A 163 -3.18 -5.11 24.82
N LEU A 164 -3.38 -5.93 23.79
CA LEU A 164 -2.96 -7.33 23.82
C LEU A 164 -1.44 -7.46 23.92
N ARG A 165 -0.68 -6.66 23.14
CA ARG A 165 0.80 -6.66 23.22
C ARG A 165 1.31 -6.23 24.60
N VAL A 166 0.67 -5.24 25.23
CA VAL A 166 1.02 -4.81 26.59
C VAL A 166 0.70 -5.91 27.61
N LYS A 167 -0.45 -6.59 27.50
CA LYS A 167 -0.81 -7.73 28.35
C LYS A 167 0.22 -8.86 28.18
N ALA A 168 0.59 -9.21 26.94
CA ALA A 168 1.60 -10.24 26.64
C ALA A 168 2.96 -9.93 27.29
N ALA A 169 3.48 -8.72 27.09
CA ALA A 169 4.74 -8.27 27.69
C ALA A 169 4.69 -8.28 29.23
N SER A 170 3.55 -7.95 29.83
CA SER A 170 3.37 -7.92 31.28
C SER A 170 3.42 -9.32 31.94
N ILE A 171 3.19 -10.39 31.16
CA ILE A 171 3.31 -11.77 31.64
C ILE A 171 4.60 -12.46 31.16
N GLY A 172 5.55 -11.70 30.61
CA GLY A 172 6.86 -12.19 30.21
C GLY A 172 6.93 -12.80 28.81
N LEU A 173 5.90 -12.65 27.98
CA LEU A 173 5.92 -13.08 26.58
C LEU A 173 6.51 -11.98 25.69
N ALA A 174 7.28 -12.37 24.67
CA ALA A 174 7.63 -11.47 23.57
C ALA A 174 6.36 -11.12 22.79
N ALA A 175 6.25 -9.84 22.38
CA ALA A 175 5.11 -9.36 21.62
C ALA A 175 5.55 -8.35 20.57
N GLU A 176 5.09 -8.53 19.33
CA GLU A 176 5.42 -7.71 18.17
C GLU A 176 4.18 -7.19 17.47
N GLU A 177 4.29 -5.98 16.89
CA GLU A 177 3.26 -5.44 16.02
C GLU A 177 3.39 -6.03 14.62
N TYR A 178 2.27 -6.51 14.06
CA TYR A 178 2.25 -6.92 12.65
C TYR A 178 2.36 -5.71 11.73
N ARG A 179 3.40 -5.68 10.90
CA ARG A 179 3.72 -4.55 10.00
C ARG A 179 3.94 -4.96 8.55
N ALA A 180 3.81 -6.25 8.22
CA ALA A 180 4.10 -6.73 6.87
C ALA A 180 3.11 -6.23 5.80
N GLU A 181 1.90 -5.76 6.22
CA GLU A 181 0.96 -5.10 5.31
C GLU A 181 1.36 -3.65 4.98
N LEU A 182 2.27 -3.07 5.76
CA LEU A 182 2.78 -1.74 5.46
C LEU A 182 3.69 -1.84 4.23
N ALA A 183 3.49 -0.92 3.30
CA ALA A 183 4.39 -0.81 2.17
C ALA A 183 5.83 -0.62 2.66
N VAL A 184 6.72 -1.49 2.21
CA VAL A 184 8.14 -1.30 2.46
C VAL A 184 8.54 -0.03 1.72
N ASP A 185 8.91 1.01 2.45
CA ASP A 185 9.51 2.20 1.84
C ASP A 185 10.92 1.81 1.35
N SER A 186 11.00 1.47 0.07
CA SER A 186 12.28 1.18 -0.59
C SER A 186 13.13 2.42 -0.79
N GLY A 187 12.63 3.62 -0.43
CA GLY A 187 13.23 4.89 -0.78
C GLY A 187 13.15 5.23 -2.28
N TRP A 188 12.52 4.36 -3.09
CA TRP A 188 12.36 4.59 -4.51
C TRP A 188 11.30 5.66 -4.78
N THR A 189 11.72 6.75 -5.40
CA THR A 189 10.87 7.91 -5.69
C THR A 189 10.22 7.87 -7.08
N GLY A 190 10.56 6.89 -7.92
CA GLY A 190 10.19 6.89 -9.33
C GLY A 190 11.08 7.79 -10.20
N MET A 191 12.10 8.43 -9.60
CA MET A 191 13.02 9.36 -10.27
C MET A 191 14.47 8.88 -10.14
N ALA A 192 15.26 9.16 -11.16
CA ALA A 192 16.72 8.93 -11.18
C ALA A 192 17.45 10.12 -11.80
N ASP A 193 18.71 10.29 -11.46
CA ASP A 193 19.61 11.26 -12.06
C ASP A 193 20.65 10.54 -12.93
N VAL A 194 20.85 11.03 -14.15
CA VAL A 194 21.83 10.48 -15.10
C VAL A 194 22.62 11.62 -15.75
N THR A 195 23.91 11.40 -15.95
CA THR A 195 24.76 12.35 -16.67
C THR A 195 25.00 11.85 -18.09
N LEU A 196 24.66 12.66 -19.08
CA LEU A 196 24.90 12.45 -20.50
C LEU A 196 25.74 13.59 -21.06
N SER A 197 26.29 13.42 -22.27
CA SER A 197 26.93 14.50 -22.99
C SER A 197 25.92 15.52 -23.51
N ALA A 198 26.35 16.76 -23.72
CA ALA A 198 25.50 17.78 -24.30
C ALA A 198 24.92 17.39 -25.65
N ARG A 199 25.69 16.65 -26.47
CA ARG A 199 25.24 16.13 -27.76
C ARG A 199 24.09 15.11 -27.60
N GLU A 200 24.16 14.20 -26.64
CA GLU A 200 23.09 13.26 -26.39
C GLU A 200 21.81 13.96 -25.92
N ILE A 201 21.93 15.05 -25.16
CA ILE A 201 20.76 15.89 -24.80
C ILE A 201 20.17 16.59 -26.03
N ASP A 202 21.02 17.12 -26.93
CA ASP A 202 20.56 17.73 -28.18
C ASP A 202 19.85 16.68 -29.04
N ASP A 203 20.42 15.50 -29.21
CA ASP A 203 19.83 14.36 -29.94
C ASP A 203 18.47 13.95 -29.32
N LEU A 204 18.36 13.91 -27.98
CA LEU A 204 17.12 13.60 -27.28
C LEU A 204 16.00 14.62 -27.56
N TYR A 205 16.34 15.91 -27.64
CA TYR A 205 15.36 16.96 -27.98
C TYR A 205 14.98 16.98 -29.46
N GLU A 206 15.92 16.66 -30.35
CA GLU A 206 15.69 16.63 -31.79
C GLU A 206 14.88 15.42 -32.25
N GLN A 207 15.14 14.25 -31.65
CA GLN A 207 14.53 12.99 -32.06
C GLN A 207 13.36 12.55 -31.17
N ASP A 208 13.11 13.22 -30.05
CA ASP A 208 12.21 12.84 -28.95
C ASP A 208 12.63 11.56 -28.19
N TYR A 209 13.57 10.78 -28.69
CA TYR A 209 14.03 9.51 -28.13
C TYR A 209 15.55 9.43 -28.12
N LEU A 210 16.10 8.70 -27.15
CA LEU A 210 17.52 8.41 -27.06
C LEU A 210 17.76 6.99 -26.55
N GLU A 211 18.52 6.18 -27.28
CA GLU A 211 19.02 4.91 -26.78
C GLU A 211 20.34 5.11 -26.02
N THR A 212 20.38 4.66 -24.77
CA THR A 212 21.57 4.74 -23.93
C THR A 212 21.63 3.62 -22.90
N ARG A 213 22.82 3.08 -22.68
CA ARG A 213 23.05 2.03 -21.68
C ARG A 213 22.92 2.55 -20.25
N MET A 214 23.00 3.87 -20.03
CA MET A 214 22.97 4.48 -18.71
C MET A 214 21.66 4.25 -17.96
N VAL A 215 20.58 3.92 -18.68
CA VAL A 215 19.24 3.67 -18.11
C VAL A 215 18.77 2.22 -18.31
N ALA A 216 19.66 1.32 -18.74
CA ALA A 216 19.30 -0.06 -19.08
C ALA A 216 18.78 -0.88 -17.88
N ASP A 217 19.20 -0.52 -16.67
CA ASP A 217 18.83 -1.20 -15.42
C ASP A 217 17.69 -0.45 -14.66
N LEU A 218 17.25 0.69 -15.17
CA LEU A 218 16.14 1.41 -14.59
C LEU A 218 14.80 0.81 -15.02
N PRO A 219 13.81 0.74 -14.10
CA PRO A 219 12.46 0.29 -14.43
C PRO A 219 11.82 1.16 -15.52
N ILE A 220 10.97 0.58 -16.36
CA ILE A 220 10.13 1.31 -17.30
C ILE A 220 9.26 2.33 -16.52
N ASN A 221 9.02 3.48 -17.11
CA ASN A 221 8.34 4.64 -16.52
C ASN A 221 9.12 5.37 -15.42
N THR A 222 10.40 5.04 -15.19
CA THR A 222 11.27 5.89 -14.37
C THR A 222 11.42 7.25 -15.02
N GLY A 223 11.19 8.33 -14.25
CA GLY A 223 11.56 9.67 -14.61
C GLY A 223 13.07 9.89 -14.46
N VAL A 224 13.71 10.48 -15.45
CA VAL A 224 15.15 10.69 -15.45
C VAL A 224 15.44 12.17 -15.61
N VAL A 225 16.10 12.76 -14.61
CA VAL A 225 16.70 14.08 -14.75
C VAL A 225 18.08 13.87 -15.37
N VAL A 226 18.22 14.28 -16.63
CA VAL A 226 19.45 14.16 -17.37
C VAL A 226 20.26 15.44 -17.20
N HIS A 227 21.50 15.31 -16.75
CA HIS A 227 22.43 16.41 -16.54
C HIS A 227 23.55 16.40 -17.60
N SER A 228 23.99 17.57 -18.02
CA SER A 228 25.21 17.77 -18.81
C SER A 228 25.92 19.04 -18.36
N ASP A 229 27.10 19.29 -18.95
CA ASP A 229 27.89 20.53 -18.76
C ASP A 229 27.17 21.78 -19.27
N ARG A 230 26.16 21.65 -20.15
CA ARG A 230 25.46 22.77 -20.80
C ARG A 230 24.01 22.93 -20.34
N GLY A 231 23.46 22.00 -19.60
CA GLY A 231 22.08 22.08 -19.16
C GLY A 231 21.52 20.74 -18.67
N SER A 232 20.19 20.69 -18.52
CA SER A 232 19.50 19.50 -18.10
C SER A 232 18.25 19.25 -18.94
N ALA A 233 17.85 17.98 -19.05
CA ALA A 233 16.61 17.56 -19.67
C ALA A 233 15.81 16.68 -18.69
N LEU A 234 14.50 16.61 -18.87
CA LEU A 234 13.65 15.64 -18.22
C LEU A 234 13.23 14.58 -19.23
N ALA A 235 13.41 13.32 -18.90
CA ALA A 235 13.05 12.20 -19.75
C ALA A 235 12.35 11.10 -18.95
N ARG A 236 11.77 10.14 -19.65
CA ARG A 236 11.15 8.94 -19.08
C ARG A 236 11.71 7.70 -19.77
N VAL A 237 12.01 6.66 -19.00
CA VAL A 237 12.35 5.33 -19.55
C VAL A 237 11.09 4.70 -20.13
N ILE A 238 11.04 4.50 -21.44
CA ILE A 238 9.90 3.89 -22.11
C ILE A 238 10.11 2.42 -22.47
N ARG A 239 11.38 2.03 -22.62
CA ARG A 239 11.86 0.66 -22.82
C ARG A 239 13.23 0.49 -22.20
N LYS A 240 13.70 -0.74 -22.08
CA LYS A 240 15.04 -1.02 -21.58
C LYS A 240 16.10 -0.30 -22.42
N GLY A 241 16.80 0.66 -21.78
CA GLY A 241 17.84 1.43 -22.43
C GLY A 241 17.35 2.55 -23.37
N GLU A 242 16.05 2.88 -23.36
CA GLU A 242 15.47 3.92 -24.21
C GLU A 242 14.77 5.00 -23.38
N LEU A 243 15.15 6.24 -23.62
CA LEU A 243 14.57 7.45 -23.04
C LEU A 243 13.63 8.13 -24.04
N ARG A 244 12.53 8.69 -23.55
CA ARG A 244 11.71 9.68 -24.27
C ARG A 244 11.73 11.00 -23.51
N VAL A 245 11.89 12.11 -24.22
CA VAL A 245 11.89 13.44 -23.61
C VAL A 245 10.51 13.75 -23.00
N VAL A 246 10.51 14.32 -21.79
CA VAL A 246 9.32 14.87 -21.14
C VAL A 246 9.31 16.37 -21.36
N ARG A 247 8.45 16.84 -22.26
CA ARG A 247 8.35 18.24 -22.64
C ARG A 247 7.65 19.04 -21.53
N GLY A 248 8.21 20.21 -21.23
CA GLY A 248 7.74 21.05 -20.13
C GLY A 248 6.51 21.91 -20.44
N ASP A 249 6.09 21.96 -21.70
CA ASP A 249 4.95 22.72 -22.22
C ASP A 249 3.60 21.99 -22.12
N ARG A 250 3.63 20.71 -21.71
CA ARG A 250 2.38 19.95 -21.51
C ARG A 250 1.60 20.50 -20.32
N GLU A 251 0.31 20.63 -20.52
CA GLU A 251 -0.64 21.06 -19.51
C GLU A 251 -1.83 20.11 -19.39
N LEU A 252 -2.48 20.16 -18.25
CA LEU A 252 -3.73 19.48 -17.95
C LEU A 252 -4.76 20.52 -17.58
N PHE A 253 -5.70 20.80 -18.47
CA PHE A 253 -6.76 21.77 -18.23
C PHE A 253 -6.22 23.13 -17.71
N GLY A 254 -5.12 23.62 -18.32
CA GLY A 254 -4.42 24.84 -17.89
C GLY A 254 -3.47 24.67 -16.69
N LEU A 255 -3.38 23.47 -16.11
CA LEU A 255 -2.47 23.16 -15.02
C LEU A 255 -1.11 22.71 -15.57
N HIS A 256 -0.06 23.47 -15.24
CA HIS A 256 1.32 23.17 -15.63
C HIS A 256 2.12 22.54 -14.49
N GLY A 257 3.02 21.62 -14.84
CA GLY A 257 3.98 21.05 -13.89
C GLY A 257 5.08 22.06 -13.54
N ARG A 258 5.24 22.35 -12.24
CA ARG A 258 6.26 23.29 -11.72
C ARG A 258 7.55 22.59 -11.32
N SER A 259 7.50 21.29 -10.98
CA SER A 259 8.67 20.46 -10.67
C SER A 259 8.85 19.36 -11.72
N ALA A 260 10.01 18.71 -11.73
CA ALA A 260 10.30 17.57 -12.60
C ALA A 260 9.28 16.44 -12.38
N GLU A 261 8.97 16.14 -11.12
CA GLU A 261 8.03 15.10 -10.74
C GLU A 261 6.60 15.42 -11.22
N GLN A 262 6.15 16.68 -11.12
CA GLN A 262 4.84 17.09 -11.62
C GLN A 262 4.77 17.01 -13.16
N ARG A 263 5.83 17.41 -13.88
CA ARG A 263 5.91 17.29 -15.33
C ARG A 263 5.90 15.83 -15.79
N LEU A 264 6.64 14.97 -15.08
CA LEU A 264 6.60 13.53 -15.31
C LEU A 264 5.20 12.97 -15.04
N ALA A 265 4.55 13.36 -13.93
CA ALA A 265 3.20 12.94 -13.61
C ALA A 265 2.20 13.34 -14.73
N ILE A 266 2.30 14.56 -15.25
CA ILE A 266 1.49 15.01 -16.40
C ILE A 266 1.75 14.16 -17.64
N ASP A 267 3.02 13.90 -17.97
CA ASP A 267 3.38 13.06 -19.11
C ASP A 267 2.77 11.66 -19.01
N MET A 268 2.84 11.07 -17.81
CA MET A 268 2.30 9.73 -17.56
C MET A 268 0.77 9.70 -17.49
N LEU A 269 0.12 10.71 -16.90
CA LEU A 269 -1.35 10.81 -16.84
C LEU A 269 -1.98 11.00 -18.24
N LEU A 270 -1.23 11.60 -19.16
CA LEU A 270 -1.67 11.82 -20.54
C LEU A 270 -1.35 10.64 -21.49
N ASP A 271 -0.61 9.65 -21.02
CA ASP A 271 -0.22 8.49 -21.81
C ASP A 271 -1.29 7.38 -21.70
N PRO A 272 -2.03 7.07 -22.79
CA PRO A 272 -3.10 6.08 -22.76
C PRO A 272 -2.62 4.64 -22.53
N GLU A 273 -1.33 4.37 -22.71
CA GLU A 273 -0.74 3.04 -22.47
C GLU A 273 -0.50 2.78 -20.97
N ILE A 274 -0.60 3.82 -20.11
CA ILE A 274 -0.44 3.70 -18.67
C ILE A 274 -1.81 3.52 -18.01
N GLY A 275 -2.15 2.28 -17.66
CA GLY A 275 -3.44 1.95 -17.04
C GLY A 275 -3.55 2.31 -15.56
N ILE A 276 -2.42 2.36 -14.82
CA ILE A 276 -2.38 2.66 -13.37
C ILE A 276 -1.20 3.56 -13.08
N LEU A 277 -1.46 4.68 -12.40
CA LEU A 277 -0.43 5.61 -11.93
C LEU A 277 -0.62 5.90 -10.45
N SER A 278 0.43 5.67 -9.64
CA SER A 278 0.47 6.04 -8.23
C SER A 278 1.17 7.39 -8.04
N LEU A 279 0.51 8.33 -7.37
CA LEU A 279 1.04 9.64 -7.02
C LEU A 279 1.29 9.72 -5.52
N GLY A 280 2.54 9.53 -5.09
CA GLY A 280 2.99 9.69 -3.70
C GLY A 280 3.49 11.09 -3.39
N GLY A 281 3.50 11.47 -2.10
CA GLY A 281 4.10 12.74 -1.64
C GLY A 281 3.32 13.41 -0.52
N SER A 282 3.91 14.46 0.06
CA SER A 282 3.35 15.22 1.16
C SER A 282 2.03 15.92 0.79
N ALA A 283 1.25 16.33 1.79
CA ALA A 283 0.05 17.14 1.57
C ALA A 283 0.40 18.46 0.84
N GLY A 284 -0.50 18.94 -0.01
CA GLY A 284 -0.32 20.20 -0.74
C GLY A 284 0.60 20.14 -1.97
N THR A 285 1.10 18.96 -2.37
CA THR A 285 1.99 18.82 -3.56
C THR A 285 1.24 18.74 -4.90
N GLY A 286 -0.09 18.88 -4.91
CA GLY A 286 -0.90 18.95 -6.13
C GLY A 286 -1.38 17.59 -6.68
N LYS A 287 -1.19 16.48 -5.98
CA LYS A 287 -1.58 15.13 -6.44
C LYS A 287 -3.03 15.02 -6.90
N SER A 288 -3.96 15.44 -6.04
CA SER A 288 -5.40 15.39 -6.34
C SER A 288 -5.78 16.32 -7.49
N ALA A 289 -5.18 17.51 -7.55
CA ALA A 289 -5.42 18.45 -8.64
C ALA A 289 -4.95 17.88 -9.99
N LEU A 290 -3.74 17.30 -10.05
CA LEU A 290 -3.21 16.64 -11.25
C LEU A 290 -4.11 15.49 -11.70
N ALA A 291 -4.52 14.60 -10.78
CA ALA A 291 -5.37 13.46 -11.10
C ALA A 291 -6.76 13.89 -11.61
N LEU A 292 -7.38 14.88 -10.96
CA LEU A 292 -8.69 15.39 -11.35
C LEU A 292 -8.63 16.12 -12.71
N CYS A 293 -7.63 16.98 -12.93
CA CYS A 293 -7.46 17.66 -14.22
C CYS A 293 -7.16 16.68 -15.36
N ALA A 294 -6.38 15.61 -15.08
CA ALA A 294 -6.18 14.54 -16.07
C ALA A 294 -7.49 13.80 -16.41
N GLY A 295 -8.33 13.56 -15.41
CA GLY A 295 -9.67 13.00 -15.62
C GLY A 295 -10.55 13.91 -16.47
N LEU A 296 -10.56 15.22 -16.21
CA LEU A 296 -11.30 16.21 -17.03
C LEU A 296 -10.78 16.25 -18.46
N GLU A 297 -9.46 16.30 -18.65
CA GLU A 297 -8.82 16.24 -19.97
C GLU A 297 -9.26 15.00 -20.74
N ALA A 298 -9.25 13.83 -20.09
CA ALA A 298 -9.64 12.57 -20.73
C ALA A 298 -11.13 12.49 -21.08
N VAL A 299 -12.02 13.14 -20.31
CA VAL A 299 -13.47 13.11 -20.54
C VAL A 299 -13.94 14.25 -21.44
N LEU A 300 -13.51 15.49 -21.17
CA LEU A 300 -14.05 16.67 -21.86
C LEU A 300 -13.29 16.98 -23.16
N GLU A 301 -11.96 16.96 -23.14
CA GLU A 301 -11.15 17.35 -24.28
C GLU A 301 -10.87 16.15 -25.22
N ARG A 302 -10.40 15.04 -24.66
CA ARG A 302 -9.99 13.88 -25.46
C ARG A 302 -11.09 12.89 -25.73
N GLN A 303 -12.20 12.96 -24.98
CA GLN A 303 -13.37 12.07 -25.11
C GLN A 303 -12.99 10.57 -25.05
N GLN A 304 -11.93 10.25 -24.31
CA GLN A 304 -11.45 8.86 -24.12
C GLN A 304 -12.30 8.11 -23.10
N HIS A 305 -12.90 8.82 -22.16
CA HIS A 305 -13.73 8.29 -21.09
C HIS A 305 -15.05 9.05 -20.98
N LYS A 306 -16.03 8.44 -20.33
CA LYS A 306 -17.37 9.04 -20.17
C LYS A 306 -17.56 9.72 -18.82
N LYS A 307 -16.79 9.28 -17.79
CA LYS A 307 -17.01 9.67 -16.41
C LYS A 307 -15.73 9.57 -15.61
N ILE A 308 -15.61 10.41 -14.59
CA ILE A 308 -14.59 10.35 -13.56
C ILE A 308 -15.24 9.78 -12.30
N MET A 309 -14.65 8.74 -11.72
CA MET A 309 -15.09 8.15 -10.46
C MET A 309 -14.01 8.36 -9.41
N VAL A 310 -14.34 9.02 -8.30
CA VAL A 310 -13.42 9.28 -7.19
C VAL A 310 -13.82 8.42 -6.01
N PHE A 311 -12.96 7.50 -5.63
CA PHE A 311 -13.12 6.69 -4.43
C PHE A 311 -12.29 7.30 -3.30
N ARG A 312 -12.95 7.64 -2.19
CA ARG A 312 -12.28 8.15 -0.99
C ARG A 312 -12.51 7.22 0.19
N PRO A 313 -11.44 6.78 0.89
CA PRO A 313 -11.62 6.03 2.12
C PRO A 313 -12.31 6.91 3.16
N LEU A 314 -13.34 6.38 3.80
CA LEU A 314 -14.13 7.05 4.86
C LEU A 314 -13.44 6.94 6.23
N TYR A 315 -12.11 7.09 6.30
CA TYR A 315 -11.43 7.16 7.58
C TYR A 315 -11.55 8.57 8.14
N ALA A 316 -12.26 8.70 9.24
CA ALA A 316 -12.29 9.93 10.00
C ALA A 316 -10.89 10.24 10.54
N VAL A 317 -10.26 11.29 10.05
CA VAL A 317 -9.03 11.83 10.65
C VAL A 317 -9.39 12.31 12.06
N GLY A 318 -8.94 11.59 13.10
CA GLY A 318 -9.21 11.93 14.49
C GLY A 318 -10.21 11.04 15.22
N GLY A 319 -10.59 9.86 14.67
CA GLY A 319 -11.41 8.87 15.39
C GLY A 319 -12.89 9.26 15.58
N GLN A 320 -13.41 10.20 14.80
CA GLN A 320 -14.84 10.51 14.80
C GLN A 320 -15.59 9.51 13.93
N GLU A 321 -16.42 8.69 14.52
CA GLU A 321 -17.32 7.79 13.80
C GLU A 321 -18.36 8.58 13.00
N LEU A 322 -18.64 8.17 11.77
CA LEU A 322 -19.71 8.73 10.90
C LEU A 322 -21.11 8.76 11.57
N GLY A 323 -21.28 8.00 12.65
CA GLY A 323 -22.55 7.87 13.35
C GLY A 323 -23.11 9.14 14.00
N TYR A 324 -22.30 10.18 14.20
CA TYR A 324 -22.69 11.42 14.89
C TYR A 324 -23.15 12.56 13.96
N LEU A 325 -23.04 12.41 12.65
CA LEU A 325 -23.53 13.42 11.71
C LEU A 325 -25.04 13.23 11.48
N PRO A 326 -25.86 14.29 11.62
CA PRO A 326 -27.29 14.23 11.28
C PRO A 326 -27.47 14.08 9.76
N GLY A 327 -28.43 13.27 9.32
CA GLY A 327 -28.75 13.04 7.93
C GLY A 327 -28.69 11.59 7.48
N ASP A 328 -29.13 11.32 6.26
CA ASP A 328 -29.03 10.00 5.62
C ASP A 328 -27.57 9.72 5.14
N ALA A 329 -27.33 8.54 4.54
CA ALA A 329 -25.99 8.18 4.09
C ALA A 329 -25.46 9.13 3.00
N GLY A 330 -26.32 9.66 2.13
CA GLY A 330 -25.96 10.62 1.09
C GLY A 330 -25.61 11.99 1.66
N GLU A 331 -26.36 12.48 2.63
CA GLU A 331 -26.08 13.74 3.32
C GLU A 331 -24.80 13.66 4.16
N LYS A 332 -24.51 12.51 4.78
CA LYS A 332 -23.28 12.26 5.55
C LYS A 332 -22.03 12.20 4.65
N MET A 333 -22.18 11.79 3.41
CA MET A 333 -21.11 11.74 2.42
C MET A 333 -20.75 13.11 1.82
N ASN A 334 -21.64 14.09 1.91
CA ASN A 334 -21.48 15.40 1.28
C ASN A 334 -20.20 16.16 1.70
N PRO A 335 -19.76 16.18 2.98
CA PRO A 335 -18.50 16.82 3.35
C PRO A 335 -17.25 16.22 2.70
N TRP A 336 -17.26 14.93 2.39
CA TRP A 336 -16.14 14.23 1.74
C TRP A 336 -16.10 14.52 0.23
N GLY A 337 -17.26 14.61 -0.41
CA GLY A 337 -17.40 15.05 -1.79
C GLY A 337 -16.97 16.51 -1.96
N GLN A 338 -17.33 17.37 -1.02
CA GLN A 338 -17.03 18.79 -1.06
C GLN A 338 -15.54 19.08 -1.29
N ALA A 339 -14.64 18.37 -0.60
CA ALA A 339 -13.19 18.54 -0.78
C ALA A 339 -12.68 18.24 -2.19
N VAL A 340 -13.38 17.38 -2.96
CA VAL A 340 -13.05 17.12 -4.38
C VAL A 340 -13.49 18.30 -5.22
N PHE A 341 -14.71 18.81 -5.02
CA PHE A 341 -15.23 19.98 -5.72
C PHE A 341 -14.46 21.25 -5.37
N ASP A 342 -14.04 21.45 -4.13
CA ASP A 342 -13.18 22.57 -3.71
C ASP A 342 -11.81 22.51 -4.42
N THR A 343 -11.25 21.31 -4.56
CA THR A 343 -10.00 21.10 -5.31
C THR A 343 -10.19 21.47 -6.78
N LEU A 344 -11.28 21.01 -7.40
CA LEU A 344 -11.60 21.38 -8.79
C LEU A 344 -11.83 22.88 -8.95
N GLY A 345 -12.65 23.49 -8.12
CA GLY A 345 -12.92 24.93 -8.15
C GLY A 345 -11.70 25.81 -7.96
N SER A 346 -10.61 25.27 -7.39
CA SER A 346 -9.34 25.99 -7.30
C SER A 346 -8.50 25.97 -8.58
N VAL A 347 -8.81 25.07 -9.53
CA VAL A 347 -7.99 24.86 -10.75
C VAL A 347 -8.75 25.05 -12.05
N VAL A 348 -10.09 24.92 -12.05
CA VAL A 348 -10.93 25.15 -13.23
C VAL A 348 -11.86 26.34 -13.03
N SER A 349 -12.44 26.88 -14.13
CA SER A 349 -13.41 27.95 -14.05
C SER A 349 -14.77 27.46 -13.55
N ASP A 350 -15.59 28.35 -12.98
CA ASP A 350 -16.95 28.05 -12.51
C ASP A 350 -17.82 27.44 -13.60
N ASN A 351 -17.63 27.84 -14.87
CA ASN A 351 -18.37 27.29 -16.00
C ASN A 351 -18.07 25.81 -16.20
N VAL A 352 -16.80 25.40 -16.12
CA VAL A 352 -16.40 23.99 -16.23
C VAL A 352 -16.90 23.20 -15.04
N LEU A 353 -16.82 23.77 -13.84
CA LEU A 353 -17.32 23.12 -12.63
C LEU A 353 -18.84 22.84 -12.73
N ASN A 354 -19.61 23.85 -13.18
CA ASN A 354 -21.06 23.71 -13.39
C ASN A 354 -21.37 22.64 -14.45
N GLU A 355 -20.66 22.61 -15.58
CA GLU A 355 -20.81 21.59 -16.62
C GLU A 355 -20.53 20.18 -16.07
N VAL A 356 -19.48 20.01 -15.28
CA VAL A 356 -19.12 18.71 -14.64
C VAL A 356 -20.25 18.22 -13.73
N VAL A 357 -20.86 19.13 -12.96
CA VAL A 357 -21.96 18.81 -12.04
C VAL A 357 -23.25 18.50 -12.81
N GLU A 358 -23.66 19.38 -13.73
CA GLU A 358 -24.91 19.25 -14.51
C GLU A 358 -24.92 17.99 -15.37
N ARG A 359 -23.80 17.64 -15.98
CA ARG A 359 -23.67 16.44 -16.82
C ARG A 359 -23.38 15.17 -16.03
N GLY A 360 -23.20 15.24 -14.72
CA GLY A 360 -22.84 14.10 -13.88
C GLY A 360 -21.54 13.41 -14.32
N ILE A 361 -20.56 14.19 -14.79
CA ILE A 361 -19.27 13.70 -15.28
C ILE A 361 -18.41 13.18 -14.14
N LEU A 362 -18.53 13.77 -12.94
CA LEU A 362 -17.79 13.41 -11.74
C LEU A 362 -18.71 12.75 -10.72
N GLU A 363 -18.32 11.58 -10.23
CA GLU A 363 -18.99 10.87 -9.14
C GLU A 363 -17.99 10.60 -8.02
N VAL A 364 -18.37 10.93 -6.79
CA VAL A 364 -17.58 10.67 -5.58
C VAL A 364 -18.28 9.56 -4.80
N LEU A 365 -17.55 8.48 -4.53
CA LEU A 365 -18.03 7.24 -3.90
C LEU A 365 -17.25 6.93 -2.62
#